data_ffdea98d81015577d21a149f979e68dd
#
_entry.id   ffdea98d81015577d21a149f979e68dd
#
_cell.length_a   1.000
_cell.length_b   1.000
_cell.length_c   1.000
_cell.angle_alpha   90.00
_cell.angle_beta   90.00
_cell.angle_gamma   90.00
#
_symmetry.space_group_name_H-M   'P 1'
#
loop_
_entity.id
_entity.type
_entity.pdbx_description
1 polymer ?
#
loop_
_entity_poly.entity_id
_entity_poly.type
_entity_poly.pdbx_seq_one_letter_code
_entity_poly.pdbx_strand_id
1 'polypeptide(L)'
;RPLAEVDLVERTRYYRSAGGDALGERFFDAAIAALRSVERMPGIGSPRAGELCDIPGLRVRRVDRFPCGWYYFILADHLDVVRLLADPQDIAAMLDHED
;
A
#
# COMPACT_ATOMS: atom_id res chain seq x y z
N ARG A 1 -7.98 1.76 5.86
CA ARG A 1 -7.81 2.06 7.29
C ARG A 1 -7.08 3.39 7.48
N PRO A 2 -7.26 4.05 8.62
CA PRO A 2 -6.64 5.36 8.85
C PRO A 2 -5.12 5.39 8.68
N LEU A 3 -4.42 4.35 9.11
CA LEU A 3 -2.96 4.30 8.99
C LEU A 3 -2.48 4.23 7.53
N ALA A 4 -3.28 3.68 6.62
CA ALA A 4 -2.94 3.70 5.20
C ALA A 4 -2.91 5.13 4.65
N GLU A 5 -3.83 5.97 5.10
CA GLU A 5 -3.86 7.39 4.71
C GLU A 5 -2.67 8.14 5.29
N VAL A 6 -2.34 7.88 6.56
CA VAL A 6 -1.16 8.46 7.21
C VAL A 6 0.12 8.05 6.46
N ASP A 7 0.23 6.77 6.09
CA ASP A 7 1.37 6.29 5.31
C ASP A 7 1.54 7.06 4.01
N LEU A 8 0.43 7.30 3.30
CA LEU A 8 0.48 8.03 2.03
C LEU A 8 0.99 9.46 2.23
N VAL A 9 0.46 10.15 3.23
CA VAL A 9 0.86 11.53 3.53
C VAL A 9 2.34 11.60 3.93
N GLU A 10 2.77 10.72 4.84
CA GLU A 10 4.14 10.72 5.32
C GLU A 10 5.14 10.37 4.24
N ARG A 11 4.83 9.40 3.41
CA ARG A 11 5.72 8.98 2.32
C ARG A 11 5.80 10.05 1.24
N THR A 12 4.70 10.74 0.95
CA THR A 12 4.70 11.88 0.04
C THR A 12 5.60 13.00 0.55
N ARG A 13 5.52 13.31 1.84
CA ARG A 13 6.40 14.30 2.49
C ARG A 13 7.86 13.90 2.39
N TYR A 14 8.14 12.62 2.60
CA TYR A 14 9.50 12.10 2.50
C TYR A 14 10.09 12.37 1.11
N TYR A 15 9.35 12.04 0.05
CA TYR A 15 9.85 12.24 -1.31
C TYR A 15 9.94 13.72 -1.67
N ARG A 16 9.03 14.54 -1.16
CA ARG A 16 9.12 15.98 -1.34
C ARG A 16 10.38 16.56 -0.69
N SER A 17 10.69 16.11 0.51
CA SER A 17 11.91 16.54 1.21
C SER A 17 13.18 16.04 0.55
N ALA A 18 13.15 14.82 0.04
CA ALA A 18 14.33 14.19 -0.55
C ALA A 18 14.64 14.71 -1.96
N GLY A 19 13.62 15.02 -2.76
CA GLY A 19 13.82 15.35 -4.17
C GLY A 19 12.96 16.50 -4.72
N GLY A 20 12.30 17.27 -3.84
CA GLY A 20 11.51 18.43 -4.23
C GLY A 20 10.05 18.12 -4.48
N ASP A 21 9.29 19.17 -4.73
CA ASP A 21 7.83 19.07 -4.94
C ASP A 21 7.47 18.14 -6.11
N ALA A 22 8.24 18.20 -7.19
CA ALA A 22 7.98 17.38 -8.37
C ALA A 22 8.08 15.88 -8.06
N LEU A 23 9.07 15.48 -7.25
CA LEU A 23 9.20 14.08 -6.85
C LEU A 23 8.05 13.66 -5.94
N GLY A 24 7.65 14.53 -5.00
CA GLY A 24 6.49 14.27 -4.15
C GLY A 24 5.22 14.08 -4.95
N GLU A 25 4.99 14.91 -5.95
CA GLU A 25 3.83 14.78 -6.84
C GLU A 25 3.86 13.48 -7.65
N ARG A 26 5.03 13.13 -8.21
CA ARG A 26 5.17 11.87 -8.97
C ARG A 26 4.87 10.66 -8.10
N PHE A 27 5.36 10.67 -6.85
CA PHE A 27 5.05 9.60 -5.93
C PHE A 27 3.55 9.52 -5.63
N PHE A 28 2.96 10.65 -5.27
CA PHE A 28 1.53 10.70 -4.95
C PHE A 28 0.67 10.20 -6.11
N ASP A 29 0.94 10.68 -7.32
CA ASP A 29 0.20 10.26 -8.52
C ASP A 29 0.36 8.76 -8.79
N ALA A 30 1.57 8.22 -8.63
CA ALA A 30 1.83 6.80 -8.82
C ALA A 30 1.12 5.96 -7.77
N ALA A 31 1.11 6.42 -6.51
CA ALA A 31 0.43 5.73 -5.42
C ALA A 31 -1.09 5.69 -5.64
N ILE A 32 -1.67 6.81 -6.04
CA ILE A 32 -3.11 6.89 -6.33
C ILE A 32 -3.46 6.04 -7.56
N ALA A 33 -2.63 6.05 -8.60
CA ALA A 33 -2.85 5.21 -9.78
C ALA A 33 -2.87 3.73 -9.42
N ALA A 34 -1.95 3.29 -8.56
CA ALA A 34 -1.91 1.91 -8.07
C ALA A 34 -3.18 1.56 -7.31
N LEU A 35 -3.63 2.45 -6.42
CA LEU A 35 -4.85 2.22 -5.64
C LEU A 35 -6.09 2.15 -6.53
N ARG A 36 -6.19 3.02 -7.52
CA ARG A 36 -7.29 2.97 -8.49
C ARG A 36 -7.29 1.70 -9.32
N SER A 37 -6.12 1.15 -9.63
CA SER A 37 -6.04 -0.13 -10.34
C SER A 37 -6.63 -1.27 -9.49
N VAL A 38 -6.47 -1.21 -8.18
CA VAL A 38 -7.07 -2.18 -7.26
C VAL A 38 -8.60 -2.02 -7.23
N GLU A 39 -9.09 -0.79 -7.24
CA GLU A 39 -10.54 -0.54 -7.29
C GLU A 39 -11.18 -1.11 -8.56
N ARG A 40 -10.50 -0.96 -9.71
CA ARG A 40 -11.00 -1.48 -10.99
C ARG A 40 -10.90 -3.00 -11.06
N MET A 41 -9.82 -3.58 -10.53
CA MET A 41 -9.56 -5.02 -10.62
C MET A 41 -8.95 -5.49 -9.29
N PRO A 42 -9.79 -5.81 -8.29
CA PRO A 42 -9.30 -6.16 -6.94
C PRO A 42 -8.29 -7.30 -6.91
N GLY A 43 -8.37 -8.24 -7.83
CA GLY A 43 -7.42 -9.34 -7.91
C GLY A 43 -6.06 -8.99 -8.52
N ILE A 44 -5.82 -7.74 -8.92
CA ILE A 44 -4.56 -7.34 -9.58
C ILE A 44 -3.34 -7.45 -8.66
N GLY A 45 -3.53 -7.25 -7.35
CA GLY A 45 -2.45 -7.37 -6.39
C GLY A 45 -1.98 -8.81 -6.21
N SER A 46 -0.69 -8.98 -5.94
CA SER A 46 -0.10 -10.29 -5.74
C SER A 46 -0.45 -10.85 -4.36
N PRO A 47 -0.82 -12.14 -4.24
CA PRO A 47 -1.03 -12.79 -2.95
C PRO A 47 0.28 -13.27 -2.30
N ARG A 48 1.42 -13.10 -2.97
CA ARG A 48 2.69 -13.69 -2.55
C ARG A 48 3.14 -13.26 -1.16
N ALA A 49 3.03 -11.97 -0.84
CA ALA A 49 3.43 -11.47 0.47
C ALA A 49 2.57 -12.06 1.58
N GLY A 50 1.27 -12.22 1.33
CA GLY A 50 0.35 -12.86 2.28
C GLY A 50 0.71 -14.32 2.52
N GLU A 51 1.11 -15.02 1.47
CA GLU A 51 1.55 -16.41 1.58
C GLU A 51 2.85 -16.51 2.39
N LEU A 52 3.82 -15.63 2.10
CA LEU A 52 5.10 -15.62 2.78
C LEU A 52 4.98 -15.24 4.26
N CYS A 53 4.06 -14.37 4.60
CA CYS A 53 3.85 -13.90 5.97
C CYS A 53 2.78 -14.70 6.72
N ASP A 54 2.21 -15.72 6.08
CA ASP A 54 1.13 -16.55 6.64
C ASP A 54 -0.08 -15.69 7.03
N ILE A 55 -0.47 -14.77 6.15
CA ILE A 55 -1.65 -13.92 6.31
C ILE A 55 -2.59 -14.21 5.13
N PRO A 56 -3.55 -15.13 5.30
CA PRO A 56 -4.44 -15.52 4.22
C PRO A 56 -5.23 -14.33 3.67
N GLY A 57 -5.29 -14.25 2.34
CA GLY A 57 -6.09 -13.22 1.65
C GLY A 57 -5.40 -11.87 1.48
N LEU A 58 -4.25 -11.65 2.13
CA LEU A 58 -3.52 -10.40 1.95
C LEU A 58 -2.95 -10.30 0.55
N ARG A 59 -3.16 -9.16 -0.10
CA ARG A 59 -2.61 -8.86 -1.41
C ARG A 59 -1.81 -7.57 -1.38
N VAL A 60 -0.85 -7.44 -2.31
CA VAL A 60 -0.01 -6.25 -2.44
C VAL A 60 -0.06 -5.76 -3.88
N ARG A 61 -0.40 -4.49 -4.06
CA ARG A 61 -0.25 -3.80 -5.33
C ARG A 61 0.90 -2.83 -5.24
N ARG A 62 1.97 -3.08 -5.99
CA ARG A 62 3.15 -2.25 -5.98
C ARG A 62 2.87 -0.89 -6.61
N VAL A 63 3.49 0.15 -6.05
CA VAL A 63 3.50 1.48 -6.64
C VAL A 63 4.58 1.51 -7.72
N ASP A 64 4.20 1.90 -8.95
CA ASP A 64 5.12 1.91 -10.07
C ASP A 64 6.31 2.84 -9.80
N ARG A 65 7.53 2.34 -9.99
CA ARG A 65 8.81 3.06 -9.84
C ARG A 65 9.19 3.46 -8.43
N PHE A 66 8.41 3.06 -7.42
CA PHE A 66 8.73 3.36 -6.02
C PHE A 66 8.75 2.06 -5.22
N PRO A 67 9.64 1.95 -4.22
CA PRO A 67 9.85 0.69 -3.50
C PRO A 67 8.84 0.48 -2.38
N CYS A 68 7.56 0.52 -2.70
CA CYS A 68 6.49 0.31 -1.74
C CYS A 68 5.24 -0.24 -2.44
N GLY A 69 4.25 -0.64 -1.66
CA GLY A 69 2.99 -1.14 -2.20
C GLY A 69 1.85 -1.01 -1.22
N TRP A 70 0.65 -1.04 -1.76
CA TRP A 70 -0.59 -1.06 -1.00
C TRP A 70 -0.89 -2.50 -0.58
N TYR A 71 -1.06 -2.69 0.73
CA TYR A 71 -1.44 -3.97 1.32
C TYR A 71 -2.93 -3.95 1.60
N TYR A 72 -3.66 -4.92 1.07
CA TYR A 72 -5.12 -4.90 1.15
C TYR A 72 -5.73 -6.29 1.17
N PHE A 73 -6.99 -6.35 1.64
CA PHE A 73 -7.83 -7.54 1.56
C PHE A 73 -9.04 -7.25 0.69
N ILE A 74 -9.53 -8.26 0.00
CA ILE A 74 -10.80 -8.20 -0.73
C ILE A 74 -11.86 -8.78 0.19
N LEU A 75 -12.81 -7.95 0.63
CA LEU A 75 -13.92 -8.39 1.46
C LEU A 75 -15.18 -8.51 0.62
N ALA A 76 -16.27 -9.01 1.22
CA ALA A 76 -17.50 -9.33 0.47
C ALA A 76 -18.11 -8.12 -0.23
N ASP A 77 -18.04 -6.95 0.40
CA ASP A 77 -18.70 -5.73 -0.06
C ASP A 77 -17.77 -4.54 -0.24
N HIS A 78 -16.48 -4.66 0.10
CA HIS A 78 -15.54 -3.56 -0.02
C HIS A 78 -14.08 -4.06 0.00
N LEU A 79 -13.16 -3.14 -0.24
CA LEU A 79 -11.73 -3.37 -0.11
C LEU A 79 -11.25 -2.81 1.22
N ASP A 80 -10.46 -3.60 1.94
CA ASP A 80 -9.85 -3.16 3.18
C ASP A 80 -8.38 -2.83 2.90
N VAL A 81 -8.07 -1.57 2.67
CA VAL A 81 -6.71 -1.09 2.42
C VAL A 81 -6.03 -0.88 3.76
N VAL A 82 -5.08 -1.73 4.06
CA VAL A 82 -4.48 -1.83 5.41
C VAL A 82 -3.35 -0.83 5.61
N ARG A 83 -2.35 -0.87 4.73
CA ARG A 83 -1.14 -0.06 4.86
C ARG A 83 -0.51 0.22 3.48
N LEU A 84 0.36 1.22 3.45
CA LEU A 84 1.27 1.47 2.33
C LEU A 84 2.69 1.32 2.87
N LEU A 85 3.34 0.20 2.57
CA LEU A 85 4.62 -0.17 3.18
C LEU A 85 5.65 -0.60 2.14
N ALA A 86 6.93 -0.45 2.50
CA ALA A 86 8.05 -0.87 1.67
C ALA A 86 8.38 -2.36 1.86
N ASP A 87 8.36 -2.83 3.10
CA ASP A 87 8.80 -4.19 3.45
C ASP A 87 7.60 -5.05 3.87
N PRO A 88 7.36 -6.19 3.18
CA PRO A 88 6.26 -7.08 3.55
C PRO A 88 6.37 -7.66 4.96
N GLN A 89 7.55 -7.76 5.53
CA GLN A 89 7.72 -8.28 6.88
C GLN A 89 7.12 -7.37 7.96
N ASP A 90 7.07 -6.07 7.68
CA ASP A 90 6.51 -5.09 8.60
C ASP A 90 4.99 -5.25 8.79
N ILE A 91 4.30 -5.82 7.79
CA ILE A 91 2.84 -5.96 7.83
C ILE A 91 2.39 -6.93 8.94
N ALA A 92 3.12 -8.00 9.17
CA ALA A 92 2.76 -8.98 10.21
C ALA A 92 2.79 -8.35 11.60
N ALA A 93 3.83 -7.59 11.91
CA ALA A 93 3.94 -6.89 13.19
C ALA A 93 2.89 -5.80 13.35
N MET A 94 2.58 -5.10 12.26
CA MET A 94 1.63 -3.97 12.28
C MET A 94 0.18 -4.42 12.45
N LEU A 95 -0.20 -5.55 11.85
CA LEU A 95 -1.57 -6.06 11.95
C LEU A 95 -1.93 -6.49 13.37
N ASP A 96 -0.96 -6.90 14.16
CA ASP A 96 -1.19 -7.28 15.57
C ASP A 96 -1.55 -6.09 16.46
N HIS A 97 -1.26 -4.86 16.03
CA HIS A 97 -1.46 -3.63 16.79
C HIS A 97 -2.51 -2.71 16.19
N GLU A 98 -3.04 -3.04 15.03
CA GLU A 98 -4.02 -2.22 14.31
C GLU A 98 -5.40 -2.83 14.39
N ASP A 99 -6.36 -2.05 14.81
CA ASP A 99 -7.76 -2.46 14.88
C ASP A 99 -8.47 -2.38 13.54
#